data_17868b079d347ed14a5e17e9c588009d
#
_entry.id   17868b079d347ed14a5e17e9c588009d
#
_cell.length_a   1.000
_cell.length_b   1.000
_cell.length_c   1.000
_cell.angle_alpha   90.00
_cell.angle_beta   90.00
_cell.angle_gamma   90.00
#
_symmetry.space_group_name_H-M   'P 1'
#
loop_
_entity.id
_entity.type
_entity.pdbx_description
1 polymer ?
#
loop_
_entity_poly.entity_id
_entity_poly.type
_entity_poly.pdbx_seq_one_letter_code
_entity_poly.pdbx_strand_id
1 'polypeptide(L)'
;MSDSPLSAVLDEARARLSGAPRERLGELQEGRRLLGIPRSARIAPRGTAWHLGVLLLTDDALLATGDIVRSRAEVRRGFAAESQRRRAELAAAAARGGVPEGETIHIEWRTIDPDAVGESSTPVAIRGGELLVRWSAAGVFMPLDRYLAERIELLRHPPERA
;
A
#
# COMPACT_ATOMS: atom_id res chain seq x y z
N MET A 1 5.13 -16.88 23.92
CA MET A 1 5.07 -16.17 22.63
C MET A 1 6.24 -15.19 22.61
N SER A 2 7.17 -15.41 21.73
CA SER A 2 8.25 -14.45 21.54
C SER A 2 7.76 -13.37 20.59
N ASP A 3 7.45 -12.21 21.12
CA ASP A 3 7.19 -11.05 20.29
C ASP A 3 8.49 -10.72 19.53
N SER A 4 8.44 -10.77 18.20
CA SER A 4 9.60 -10.40 17.43
C SER A 4 9.93 -8.93 17.66
N PRO A 5 11.21 -8.52 17.57
CA PRO A 5 11.56 -7.10 17.69
C PRO A 5 10.77 -6.20 16.76
N LEU A 6 10.43 -6.71 15.57
CA LEU A 6 9.57 -6.00 14.61
C LEU A 6 8.15 -5.81 15.15
N SER A 7 7.55 -6.83 15.75
CA SER A 7 6.20 -6.72 16.31
C SER A 7 6.09 -5.60 17.34
N ALA A 8 7.06 -5.49 18.25
CA ALA A 8 7.08 -4.43 19.27
C ALA A 8 7.15 -3.02 18.64
N VAL A 9 8.00 -2.85 17.63
CA VAL A 9 8.13 -1.57 16.89
C VAL A 9 6.81 -1.22 16.17
N LEU A 10 6.14 -2.21 15.57
CA LEU A 10 4.87 -1.99 14.89
C LEU A 10 3.74 -1.63 15.87
N ASP A 11 3.69 -2.25 17.03
CA ASP A 11 2.68 -1.93 18.04
C ASP A 11 2.84 -0.50 18.58
N GLU A 12 4.07 -0.06 18.78
CA GLU A 12 4.35 1.33 19.13
C GLU A 12 3.93 2.29 18.01
N ALA A 13 4.22 1.95 16.75
CA ALA A 13 3.78 2.75 15.60
C ALA A 13 2.26 2.84 15.52
N ARG A 14 1.54 1.75 15.74
CA ARG A 14 0.06 1.75 15.77
C ARG A 14 -0.50 2.66 16.84
N ALA A 15 0.08 2.63 18.03
CA ALA A 15 -0.33 3.51 19.13
C ALA A 15 -0.17 4.99 18.75
N ARG A 16 0.94 5.35 18.10
CA ARG A 16 1.22 6.71 17.64
C ARG A 16 0.33 7.15 16.46
N LEU A 17 -0.18 6.21 15.67
CA LEU A 17 -1.02 6.44 14.51
C LEU A 17 -2.51 6.51 14.83
N SER A 18 -2.92 6.28 16.06
CA SER A 18 -4.33 6.34 16.47
C SER A 18 -4.95 7.69 16.07
N GLY A 19 -6.05 7.63 15.31
CA GLY A 19 -6.72 8.81 14.79
C GLY A 19 -6.11 9.44 13.53
N ALA A 20 -4.96 8.94 13.05
CA ALA A 20 -4.37 9.39 11.79
C ALA A 20 -5.17 8.88 10.57
N PRO A 21 -5.13 9.61 9.43
CA PRO A 21 -5.90 9.21 8.24
C PRO A 21 -5.39 7.89 7.66
N ARG A 22 -6.33 7.09 7.16
CA ARG A 22 -6.06 5.80 6.49
C ARG A 22 -6.45 5.88 5.02
N GLU A 23 -5.80 5.07 4.22
CA GLU A 23 -6.09 4.90 2.80
C GLU A 23 -6.69 3.51 2.53
N ARG A 24 -7.42 3.38 1.42
CA ARG A 24 -8.09 2.13 1.06
C ARG A 24 -7.12 1.08 0.56
N LEU A 25 -7.36 -0.15 0.96
CA LEU A 25 -6.75 -1.35 0.39
C LEU A 25 -7.76 -2.04 -0.52
N GLY A 26 -7.28 -2.56 -1.64
CA GLY A 26 -8.11 -3.28 -2.58
C GLY A 26 -7.39 -4.47 -3.20
N GLU A 27 -8.18 -5.31 -3.83
CA GLU A 27 -7.71 -6.46 -4.60
C GLU A 27 -8.28 -6.38 -6.00
N LEU A 28 -7.39 -6.44 -7.00
CA LEU A 28 -7.79 -6.47 -8.39
C LEU A 28 -8.41 -7.84 -8.69
N GLN A 29 -9.67 -7.81 -9.09
CA GLN A 29 -10.39 -8.98 -9.56
C GLN A 29 -10.51 -8.89 -11.07
N GLU A 30 -9.83 -9.80 -11.77
CA GLU A 30 -9.94 -9.94 -13.21
C GLU A 30 -11.37 -10.35 -13.58
N GLY A 31 -11.88 -9.79 -14.68
CA GLY A 31 -13.22 -10.11 -15.15
C GLY A 31 -13.34 -11.58 -15.56
N ARG A 32 -14.24 -12.31 -14.96
CA ARG A 32 -14.58 -13.67 -15.36
C ARG A 32 -15.65 -13.64 -16.43
N ARG A 33 -15.57 -14.56 -17.40
CA ARG A 33 -16.71 -14.83 -18.29
C ARG A 33 -17.82 -15.48 -17.51
N LEU A 34 -18.95 -14.81 -17.35
CA LEU A 34 -20.18 -15.39 -16.81
C LEU A 34 -21.16 -15.56 -17.97
N LEU A 35 -21.59 -16.80 -18.23
CA LEU A 35 -22.53 -17.13 -19.34
C LEU A 35 -22.03 -16.63 -20.72
N GLY A 36 -20.72 -16.67 -20.97
CA GLY A 36 -20.13 -16.23 -22.22
C GLY A 36 -19.98 -14.71 -22.38
N ILE A 37 -20.40 -13.92 -21.41
CA ILE A 37 -20.27 -12.46 -21.41
C ILE A 37 -18.99 -12.08 -20.66
N PRO A 38 -18.02 -11.37 -21.32
CA PRO A 38 -16.83 -10.87 -20.63
C PRO A 38 -17.23 -9.79 -19.61
N ARG A 39 -16.79 -9.97 -18.35
CA ARG A 39 -16.92 -8.94 -17.32
C ARG A 39 -15.63 -8.12 -17.22
N SER A 40 -15.80 -6.81 -17.09
CA SER A 40 -14.66 -5.91 -16.83
C SER A 40 -14.05 -6.16 -15.45
N ALA A 41 -12.75 -5.95 -15.32
CA ALA A 41 -12.05 -6.03 -14.04
C ALA A 41 -12.62 -5.00 -13.05
N ARG A 42 -12.55 -5.34 -11.76
CA ARG A 42 -12.93 -4.45 -10.66
C ARG A 42 -11.93 -4.56 -9.53
N ILE A 43 -11.78 -3.50 -8.76
CA ILE A 43 -10.99 -3.52 -7.53
C ILE A 43 -11.95 -3.67 -6.35
N ALA A 44 -11.91 -4.84 -5.70
CA ALA A 44 -12.73 -5.11 -4.53
C ALA A 44 -12.08 -4.51 -3.27
N PRO A 45 -12.85 -3.81 -2.40
CA PRO A 45 -12.32 -3.31 -1.14
C PRO A 45 -11.84 -4.44 -0.22
N ARG A 46 -10.71 -4.19 0.48
CA ARG A 46 -10.08 -5.14 1.43
C ARG A 46 -9.70 -4.50 2.77
N GLY A 47 -10.24 -3.34 3.09
CA GLY A 47 -9.97 -2.64 4.32
C GLY A 47 -9.20 -1.34 4.12
N THR A 48 -8.53 -0.90 5.16
CA THR A 48 -7.78 0.35 5.19
C THR A 48 -6.45 0.18 5.91
N ALA A 49 -5.49 1.06 5.60
CA ALA A 49 -4.17 1.07 6.23
C ALA A 49 -3.64 2.49 6.36
N TRP A 50 -2.73 2.70 7.29
CA TRP A 50 -1.89 3.90 7.31
C TRP A 50 -0.80 3.77 6.27
N HIS A 51 -0.71 4.73 5.37
CA HIS A 51 0.30 4.75 4.31
C HIS A 51 1.57 5.44 4.80
N LEU A 52 2.62 4.65 4.97
CA LEU A 52 3.92 5.06 5.51
C LEU A 52 5.03 4.89 4.45
N GLY A 53 4.91 5.60 3.33
CA GLY A 53 5.87 5.51 2.24
C GLY A 53 5.87 4.15 1.54
N VAL A 54 6.92 3.35 1.72
CA VAL A 54 7.01 2.00 1.12
C VAL A 54 6.27 0.93 1.93
N LEU A 55 5.66 1.31 3.05
CA LEU A 55 4.93 0.43 3.95
C LEU A 55 3.48 0.86 4.10
N LEU A 56 2.62 -0.13 4.31
CA LEU A 56 1.24 0.05 4.74
C LEU A 56 1.07 -0.70 6.06
N LEU A 57 0.53 -0.03 7.07
CA LEU A 57 0.30 -0.64 8.37
C LEU A 57 -1.19 -0.71 8.65
N THR A 58 -1.68 -1.91 8.95
CA THR A 58 -3.06 -2.14 9.42
C THR A 58 -3.08 -2.36 10.93
N ASP A 59 -4.24 -2.59 11.50
CA ASP A 59 -4.36 -2.89 12.93
C ASP A 59 -3.62 -4.19 13.32
N ASP A 60 -3.44 -5.11 12.39
CA ASP A 60 -2.92 -6.44 12.63
C ASP A 60 -1.82 -6.91 11.68
N ALA A 61 -1.53 -6.17 10.60
CA ALA A 61 -0.57 -6.58 9.58
C ALA A 61 0.36 -5.45 9.15
N LEU A 62 1.54 -5.84 8.65
CA LEU A 62 2.47 -4.98 7.93
C LEU A 62 2.48 -5.41 6.47
N LEU A 63 2.36 -4.46 5.55
CA LEU A 63 2.34 -4.71 4.13
C LEU A 63 3.43 -3.91 3.43
N ALA A 64 4.01 -4.49 2.39
CA ALA A 64 4.79 -3.75 1.41
C ALA A 64 3.83 -3.13 0.39
N THR A 65 4.06 -1.88 0.01
CA THR A 65 3.24 -1.20 -1.00
C THR A 65 3.37 -1.85 -2.37
N GLY A 66 2.28 -1.84 -3.12
CA GLY A 66 2.24 -2.16 -4.55
C GLY A 66 1.90 -0.90 -5.34
N ASP A 67 0.88 -0.98 -6.18
CA ASP A 67 0.42 0.13 -7.00
C ASP A 67 -0.63 0.97 -6.27
N ILE A 68 -0.61 2.26 -6.55
CA ILE A 68 -1.64 3.21 -6.09
C ILE A 68 -2.49 3.60 -7.31
N VAL A 69 -3.78 3.36 -7.21
CA VAL A 69 -4.74 3.66 -8.27
C VAL A 69 -5.65 4.80 -7.82
N ARG A 70 -5.77 5.82 -8.66
CA ARG A 70 -6.76 6.88 -8.48
C ARG A 70 -8.03 6.52 -9.26
N SER A 71 -9.14 6.45 -8.58
CA SER A 71 -10.44 6.13 -9.18
C SER A 71 -10.87 7.20 -10.18
N ARG A 72 -11.29 6.75 -11.36
CA ARG A 72 -11.83 7.60 -12.39
C ARG A 72 -12.77 6.78 -13.26
N ALA A 73 -13.97 7.32 -13.54
CA ALA A 73 -14.89 6.69 -14.45
C ALA A 73 -14.28 6.48 -15.83
N GLU A 74 -14.69 5.42 -16.52
CA GLU A 74 -14.20 5.10 -17.85
C GLU A 74 -14.56 6.20 -18.83
N VAL A 75 -13.53 6.74 -19.49
CA VAL A 75 -13.69 7.72 -20.58
C VAL A 75 -13.13 7.08 -21.84
N ARG A 76 -13.95 7.02 -22.90
CA ARG A 76 -13.48 6.61 -24.22
C ARG A 76 -12.48 7.64 -24.73
N ARG A 77 -11.20 7.27 -24.73
CA ARG A 77 -10.14 8.07 -25.36
C ARG A 77 -9.64 7.34 -26.60
N GLY A 78 -9.23 8.11 -27.61
CA GLY A 78 -8.52 7.60 -28.78
C GLY A 78 -7.19 6.95 -28.41
N PHE A 79 -6.34 6.72 -29.41
CA PHE A 79 -5.06 6.03 -29.25
C PHE A 79 -4.25 6.51 -28.04
N ALA A 80 -3.99 5.59 -27.11
CA ALA A 80 -3.13 5.80 -25.97
C ALA A 80 -2.04 4.73 -25.93
N ALA A 81 -0.85 5.08 -25.42
CA ALA A 81 0.18 4.12 -25.12
C ALA A 81 -0.33 3.03 -24.15
N GLU A 82 0.20 1.81 -24.25
CA GLU A 82 -0.27 0.67 -23.46
C GLU A 82 -0.23 0.94 -21.93
N SER A 83 0.80 1.64 -21.46
CA SER A 83 0.90 2.06 -20.06
C SER A 83 -0.25 3.01 -19.63
N GLN A 84 -0.70 3.88 -20.54
CA GLN A 84 -1.83 4.76 -20.29
C GLN A 84 -3.16 4.00 -20.30
N ARG A 85 -3.30 3.01 -21.18
CA ARG A 85 -4.46 2.11 -21.20
C ARG A 85 -4.56 1.33 -19.89
N ARG A 86 -3.44 0.76 -19.42
CA ARG A 86 -3.39 0.04 -18.15
C ARG A 86 -3.82 0.91 -16.97
N ARG A 87 -3.33 2.15 -16.89
CA ARG A 87 -3.73 3.11 -15.85
C ARG A 87 -5.21 3.46 -15.93
N ALA A 88 -5.73 3.66 -17.13
CA ALA A 88 -7.15 3.96 -17.35
C ALA A 88 -8.03 2.77 -16.96
N GLU A 89 -7.63 1.55 -17.30
CA GLU A 89 -8.32 0.31 -16.91
C GLU A 89 -8.37 0.13 -15.41
N LEU A 90 -7.24 0.35 -14.71
CA LEU A 90 -7.18 0.26 -13.26
C LEU A 90 -8.03 1.35 -12.59
N ALA A 91 -7.98 2.58 -13.10
CA ALA A 91 -8.81 3.68 -12.61
C ALA A 91 -10.31 3.37 -12.74
N ALA A 92 -10.72 2.82 -13.88
CA ALA A 92 -12.10 2.39 -14.12
C ALA A 92 -12.47 1.18 -13.24
N ALA A 93 -11.55 0.23 -13.03
CA ALA A 93 -11.76 -0.91 -12.14
C ALA A 93 -11.97 -0.45 -10.69
N ALA A 94 -11.27 0.57 -10.23
CA ALA A 94 -11.48 1.17 -8.92
C ALA A 94 -12.88 1.79 -8.80
N ALA A 95 -13.32 2.55 -9.80
CA ALA A 95 -14.65 3.13 -9.85
C ALA A 95 -15.75 2.05 -9.84
N ARG A 96 -15.59 0.96 -10.60
CA ARG A 96 -16.50 -0.18 -10.58
C ARG A 96 -16.56 -0.90 -9.23
N GLY A 97 -15.46 -0.89 -8.49
CA GLY A 97 -15.37 -1.43 -7.13
C GLY A 97 -15.98 -0.54 -6.04
N GLY A 98 -16.46 0.65 -6.40
CA GLY A 98 -17.10 1.59 -5.47
C GLY A 98 -16.19 2.65 -4.87
N VAL A 99 -14.95 2.78 -5.36
CA VAL A 99 -14.05 3.86 -4.93
C VAL A 99 -14.55 5.18 -5.51
N PRO A 100 -14.85 6.20 -4.69
CA PRO A 100 -15.29 7.49 -5.18
C PRO A 100 -14.27 8.13 -6.14
N GLU A 101 -14.76 8.86 -7.14
CA GLU A 101 -13.90 9.51 -8.13
C GLU A 101 -12.90 10.45 -7.47
N GLY A 102 -11.65 10.35 -7.90
CA GLY A 102 -10.53 11.13 -7.37
C GLY A 102 -9.88 10.56 -6.13
N GLU A 103 -10.49 9.58 -5.46
CA GLU A 103 -9.88 8.89 -4.32
C GLU A 103 -8.93 7.79 -4.75
N THR A 104 -8.00 7.44 -3.88
CA THR A 104 -6.98 6.44 -4.15
C THR A 104 -7.25 5.12 -3.44
N ILE A 105 -6.75 4.04 -4.02
CA ILE A 105 -6.77 2.70 -3.44
C ILE A 105 -5.45 2.00 -3.76
N HIS A 106 -4.92 1.28 -2.77
CA HIS A 106 -3.71 0.48 -2.91
C HIS A 106 -4.05 -0.93 -3.37
N ILE A 107 -3.36 -1.41 -4.40
CA ILE A 107 -3.47 -2.78 -4.91
C ILE A 107 -2.09 -3.41 -5.04
N GLU A 108 -2.03 -4.72 -5.27
CA GLU A 108 -0.77 -5.47 -5.43
C GLU A 108 0.19 -5.33 -4.23
N TRP A 109 -0.35 -4.97 -3.08
CA TRP A 109 0.37 -4.99 -1.82
C TRP A 109 0.67 -6.42 -1.38
N ARG A 110 1.71 -6.58 -0.58
CA ARG A 110 2.17 -7.90 -0.13
C ARG A 110 2.34 -7.90 1.40
N THR A 111 1.78 -8.90 2.05
CA THR A 111 1.95 -9.07 3.51
C THR A 111 3.39 -9.41 3.84
N ILE A 112 3.92 -8.76 4.87
CA ILE A 112 5.24 -9.04 5.45
C ILE A 112 5.00 -9.83 6.74
N ASP A 113 5.55 -11.05 6.80
CA ASP A 113 5.53 -11.85 8.02
C ASP A 113 6.65 -11.38 8.95
N PRO A 114 6.34 -10.81 10.14
CA PRO A 114 7.37 -10.33 11.06
C PRO A 114 8.34 -11.41 11.53
N ASP A 115 7.90 -12.66 11.57
CA ASP A 115 8.74 -13.77 12.02
C ASP A 115 9.65 -14.32 10.92
N ALA A 116 9.39 -13.98 9.66
CA ALA A 116 10.16 -14.41 8.49
C ALA A 116 11.16 -13.36 7.99
N VAL A 117 11.23 -12.18 8.61
CA VAL A 117 12.16 -11.12 8.20
C VAL A 117 13.60 -11.51 8.57
N GLY A 118 14.49 -11.50 7.59
CA GLY A 118 15.90 -11.82 7.72
C GLY A 118 16.80 -10.81 7.02
N GLU A 119 18.08 -11.16 6.85
CA GLU A 119 19.10 -10.25 6.27
C GLU A 119 18.81 -9.84 4.83
N SER A 120 18.25 -10.75 4.04
CA SER A 120 17.96 -10.54 2.61
C SER A 120 16.51 -10.13 2.32
N SER A 121 15.70 -9.94 3.36
CA SER A 121 14.29 -9.55 3.19
C SER A 121 14.17 -8.11 2.70
N THR A 122 13.12 -7.83 1.94
CA THR A 122 12.76 -6.50 1.47
C THR A 122 11.24 -6.31 1.57
N PRO A 123 10.75 -5.12 1.84
CA PRO A 123 11.48 -3.87 2.10
C PRO A 123 12.06 -3.78 3.52
N VAL A 124 11.70 -4.67 4.44
CA VAL A 124 12.21 -4.70 5.81
C VAL A 124 13.20 -5.83 5.96
N ALA A 125 14.34 -5.57 6.57
CA ALA A 125 15.39 -6.53 6.86
C ALA A 125 15.90 -6.42 8.28
N ILE A 126 16.52 -7.50 8.79
CA ILE A 126 17.26 -7.50 10.06
C ILE A 126 18.71 -7.81 9.73
N ARG A 127 19.62 -6.89 10.02
CA ARG A 127 21.06 -7.04 9.80
C ARG A 127 21.83 -6.66 11.06
N GLY A 128 22.64 -7.58 11.55
CA GLY A 128 23.37 -7.32 12.79
C GLY A 128 22.47 -6.99 13.99
N GLY A 129 21.28 -7.56 14.07
CA GLY A 129 20.29 -7.26 15.09
C GLY A 129 19.53 -5.95 14.90
N GLU A 130 19.80 -5.19 13.84
CA GLU A 130 19.14 -3.91 13.54
C GLU A 130 18.05 -4.08 12.49
N LEU A 131 16.87 -3.49 12.78
CA LEU A 131 15.76 -3.42 11.83
C LEU A 131 16.00 -2.27 10.85
N LEU A 132 16.01 -2.62 9.57
CA LEU A 132 16.24 -1.69 8.46
C LEU A 132 15.07 -1.71 7.49
N VAL A 133 14.86 -0.60 6.80
CA VAL A 133 13.90 -0.49 5.71
C VAL A 133 14.56 0.05 4.46
N ARG A 134 14.30 -0.61 3.33
CA ARG A 134 14.68 -0.11 2.01
C ARG A 134 13.65 0.90 1.55
N TRP A 135 14.00 2.16 1.61
CA TRP A 135 13.07 3.26 1.36
C TRP A 135 13.17 3.85 -0.06
N SER A 136 14.21 3.50 -0.80
CA SER A 136 14.41 4.03 -2.15
C SER A 136 14.55 2.91 -3.19
N ALA A 137 14.16 3.22 -4.43
CA ALA A 137 14.35 2.34 -5.57
C ALA A 137 15.84 2.04 -5.87
N ALA A 138 16.75 2.94 -5.47
CA ALA A 138 18.19 2.75 -5.58
C ALA A 138 18.76 1.75 -4.56
N GLY A 139 17.94 1.19 -3.66
CA GLY A 139 18.35 0.20 -2.69
C GLY A 139 18.96 0.75 -1.40
N VAL A 140 18.70 2.01 -1.08
CA VAL A 140 19.17 2.62 0.16
C VAL A 140 18.33 2.16 1.34
N PHE A 141 19.01 1.69 2.39
CA PHE A 141 18.40 1.28 3.66
C PHE A 141 18.62 2.33 4.73
N MET A 142 17.69 2.41 5.67
CA MET A 142 17.81 3.22 6.88
C MET A 142 17.20 2.49 8.07
N PRO A 143 17.51 2.88 9.33
CA PRO A 143 16.86 2.30 10.49
C PRO A 143 15.35 2.44 10.43
N LEU A 144 14.64 1.34 10.70
CA LEU A 144 13.17 1.28 10.61
C LEU A 144 12.49 2.23 11.60
N ASP A 145 12.99 2.30 12.83
CA ASP A 145 12.44 3.18 13.87
C ASP A 145 12.48 4.67 13.45
N ARG A 146 13.57 5.10 12.89
CA ARG A 146 13.72 6.45 12.33
C ARG A 146 12.78 6.68 11.16
N TYR A 147 12.72 5.73 10.23
CA TYR A 147 11.81 5.80 9.08
C TYR A 147 10.35 5.95 9.51
N LEU A 148 9.91 5.10 10.44
CA LEU A 148 8.54 5.15 10.96
C LEU A 148 8.25 6.48 11.66
N ALA A 149 9.17 6.96 12.49
CA ALA A 149 9.02 8.26 13.16
C ALA A 149 8.82 9.41 12.16
N GLU A 150 9.63 9.46 11.11
CA GLU A 150 9.51 10.47 10.06
C GLU A 150 8.18 10.35 9.28
N ARG A 151 7.77 9.13 8.93
CA ARG A 151 6.53 8.90 8.17
C ARG A 151 5.28 9.15 9.00
N ILE A 152 5.28 8.79 10.27
CA ILE A 152 4.19 9.09 11.19
C ILE A 152 4.02 10.59 11.34
N GLU A 153 5.13 11.31 11.52
CA GLU A 153 5.09 12.78 11.64
C GLU A 153 4.50 13.43 10.38
N LEU A 154 4.95 13.01 9.20
CA LEU A 154 4.41 13.52 7.92
C LEU A 154 2.93 13.20 7.73
N LEU A 155 2.47 12.04 8.19
CA LEU A 155 1.07 11.65 8.07
C LEU A 155 0.17 12.44 9.02
N ARG A 156 0.64 12.70 10.23
CA ARG A 156 -0.12 13.45 11.24
C ARG A 156 -0.07 14.96 11.02
N HIS A 157 1.03 15.47 10.51
CA HIS A 157 1.27 16.88 10.26
C HIS A 157 1.78 17.08 8.81
N PRO A 158 0.90 16.87 7.81
CA PRO A 158 1.31 17.06 6.42
C PRO A 158 1.73 18.52 6.19
N PRO A 159 2.79 18.74 5.39
CA PRO A 159 3.20 20.09 5.06
C PRO A 159 2.06 20.84 4.36
N GLU A 160 1.90 22.11 4.73
CA GLU A 160 0.93 22.96 4.06
C GLU A 160 1.24 22.99 2.55
N ARG A 161 0.21 22.78 1.75
CA ARG A 161 0.35 22.94 0.30
C ARG A 161 0.59 24.42 0.01
N ALA A 162 1.78 24.73 -0.47
CA ALA A 162 2.10 26.05 -0.99
C ALA A 162 1.27 26.34 -2.24
#